data_8d982c376d07bb74918d5d71c1e64f92
#
_entry.id   8d982c376d07bb74918d5d71c1e64f92
#
_cell.length_a   1.000
_cell.length_b   1.000
_cell.length_c   1.000
_cell.angle_alpha   90.00
_cell.angle_beta   90.00
_cell.angle_gamma   90.00
#
_symmetry.space_group_name_H-M   'P 1'
#
loop_
_entity.id
_entity.type
_entity.pdbx_description
1 polymer ?
#
loop_
_entity_poly.entity_id
_entity_poly.type
_entity_poly.pdbx_seq_one_letter_code
_entity_poly.pdbx_strand_id
1 'polypeptide(L)'
;KEAKKAGNDSLAKVALANFEANYKYFGYGYYAGRDVHELIPSVPTTFYSFRIMVGLGFHFGLLFLVVLMLTLKDKIEKKRFILYTALWSIPLAYIASELGWVVAEVGRQPWVIQDILPTIAAVSQLKPASVQVTFWMFFVIFTALLIAEIKIMTSQIKKGPAAEDNSTEPETAKN
;
A
#
# COMPACT_ATOMS: atom_id res chain seq x y z
N LYS A 1 1.55 10.25 -38.07
CA LYS A 1 2.96 10.16 -38.56
C LYS A 1 3.00 9.93 -40.07
N GLU A 2 2.18 9.03 -40.60
CA GLU A 2 2.14 8.69 -42.05
C GLU A 2 1.71 9.87 -42.90
N ALA A 3 0.62 10.61 -42.54
CA ALA A 3 0.14 11.79 -43.26
C ALA A 3 1.21 12.92 -43.34
N LYS A 4 2.04 13.06 -42.27
CA LYS A 4 3.13 14.04 -42.26
C LYS A 4 4.31 13.58 -43.14
N LYS A 5 4.56 12.27 -43.22
CA LYS A 5 5.56 11.68 -44.12
C LYS A 5 5.15 11.78 -45.60
N ALA A 6 3.84 11.74 -45.87
CA ALA A 6 3.28 11.87 -47.23
C ALA A 6 3.15 13.33 -47.72
N GLY A 7 3.59 14.34 -46.92
CA GLY A 7 3.55 15.73 -47.29
C GLY A 7 2.12 16.37 -47.36
N ASN A 8 1.12 15.69 -46.78
CA ASN A 8 -0.28 16.16 -46.82
C ASN A 8 -0.64 16.88 -45.52
N ASP A 9 -0.30 18.17 -45.42
CA ASP A 9 -0.47 19.01 -44.24
C ASP A 9 -1.95 19.17 -43.79
N SER A 10 -2.89 19.14 -44.74
CA SER A 10 -4.32 19.27 -44.40
C SER A 10 -4.83 18.00 -43.66
N LEU A 11 -4.47 16.83 -44.15
CA LEU A 11 -4.80 15.56 -43.49
C LEU A 11 -4.09 15.43 -42.11
N ALA A 12 -2.86 15.92 -42.01
CA ALA A 12 -2.13 15.91 -40.74
C ALA A 12 -2.80 16.81 -39.67
N LYS A 13 -3.31 17.99 -40.07
CA LYS A 13 -4.06 18.89 -39.16
C LYS A 13 -5.39 18.30 -38.72
N VAL A 14 -6.16 17.70 -39.65
CA VAL A 14 -7.43 17.05 -39.30
C VAL A 14 -7.20 15.85 -38.36
N ALA A 15 -6.19 15.04 -38.64
CA ALA A 15 -5.82 13.91 -37.78
C ALA A 15 -5.37 14.36 -36.39
N LEU A 16 -4.63 15.48 -36.30
CA LEU A 16 -4.21 16.06 -35.02
C LEU A 16 -5.42 16.57 -34.22
N ALA A 17 -6.30 17.31 -34.83
CA ALA A 17 -7.51 17.82 -34.19
C ALA A 17 -8.43 16.69 -33.70
N ASN A 18 -8.60 15.62 -34.48
CA ASN A 18 -9.32 14.41 -34.05
C ASN A 18 -8.64 13.68 -32.90
N PHE A 19 -7.30 13.62 -32.89
CA PHE A 19 -6.54 13.04 -31.82
C PHE A 19 -6.71 13.85 -30.53
N GLU A 20 -6.56 15.17 -30.58
CA GLU A 20 -6.73 16.05 -29.42
C GLU A 20 -8.15 15.98 -28.84
N ALA A 21 -9.17 15.94 -29.69
CA ALA A 21 -10.58 15.81 -29.26
C ALA A 21 -10.86 14.47 -28.54
N ASN A 22 -10.20 13.39 -28.96
CA ASN A 22 -10.44 12.04 -28.46
C ASN A 22 -9.31 11.52 -27.55
N TYR A 23 -8.32 12.35 -27.19
CA TYR A 23 -7.15 11.96 -26.44
C TYR A 23 -7.49 11.23 -25.13
N LYS A 24 -8.52 11.71 -24.43
CA LYS A 24 -8.99 11.11 -23.17
C LYS A 24 -9.47 9.65 -23.29
N TYR A 25 -9.80 9.19 -24.51
CA TYR A 25 -10.21 7.80 -24.78
C TYR A 25 -9.14 6.99 -25.49
N PHE A 26 -7.93 7.50 -25.61
CA PHE A 26 -6.87 6.90 -26.40
C PHE A 26 -6.55 5.45 -25.98
N GLY A 27 -6.60 5.16 -24.69
CA GLY A 27 -6.33 3.83 -24.14
C GLY A 27 -7.33 2.76 -24.57
N TYR A 28 -8.57 3.13 -24.83
CA TYR A 28 -9.61 2.17 -25.28
C TYR A 28 -9.34 1.60 -26.69
N GLY A 29 -8.54 2.31 -27.50
CA GLY A 29 -8.11 1.81 -28.80
C GLY A 29 -7.35 0.46 -28.74
N TYR A 30 -6.68 0.18 -27.61
CA TYR A 30 -5.96 -1.09 -27.39
C TYR A 30 -6.91 -2.26 -27.14
N TYR A 31 -8.17 -2.00 -26.77
CA TYR A 31 -9.20 -3.00 -26.50
C TYR A 31 -10.22 -3.12 -27.63
N ALA A 32 -10.03 -2.39 -28.75
CA ALA A 32 -10.89 -2.49 -29.91
C ALA A 32 -10.91 -3.94 -30.46
N GLY A 33 -12.09 -4.56 -30.46
CA GLY A 33 -12.28 -5.95 -30.89
C GLY A 33 -11.99 -7.02 -29.82
N ARG A 34 -11.71 -6.63 -28.58
CA ARG A 34 -11.58 -7.54 -27.42
C ARG A 34 -12.89 -7.64 -26.64
N ASP A 35 -12.97 -8.64 -25.76
CA ASP A 35 -14.11 -8.82 -24.87
C ASP A 35 -14.19 -7.65 -23.88
N VAL A 36 -15.41 -7.14 -23.66
CA VAL A 36 -15.70 -6.08 -22.68
C VAL A 36 -15.33 -6.53 -21.26
N HIS A 37 -15.37 -7.82 -20.96
CA HIS A 37 -14.96 -8.37 -19.66
C HIS A 37 -13.49 -8.13 -19.32
N GLU A 38 -12.62 -7.93 -20.31
CA GLU A 38 -11.22 -7.55 -20.07
C GLU A 38 -11.05 -6.14 -19.48
N LEU A 39 -12.06 -5.29 -19.62
CA LEU A 39 -12.09 -3.94 -19.04
C LEU A 39 -12.60 -3.90 -17.60
N ILE A 40 -13.11 -5.02 -17.09
CA ILE A 40 -13.70 -5.10 -15.76
C ILE A 40 -12.67 -5.73 -14.82
N PRO A 41 -12.24 -5.03 -13.75
CA PRO A 41 -11.37 -5.61 -12.74
C PRO A 41 -12.05 -6.76 -12.00
N SER A 42 -11.27 -7.58 -11.27
CA SER A 42 -11.84 -8.66 -10.45
C SER A 42 -12.72 -8.10 -9.34
N VAL A 43 -14.03 -8.05 -9.61
CA VAL A 43 -15.04 -7.52 -8.68
C VAL A 43 -15.04 -8.24 -7.34
N PRO A 44 -15.01 -9.60 -7.26
CA PRO A 44 -15.00 -10.30 -5.97
C PRO A 44 -13.78 -9.92 -5.13
N THR A 45 -12.58 -9.93 -5.73
CA THR A 45 -11.33 -9.60 -5.03
C THR A 45 -11.39 -8.20 -4.43
N THR A 46 -11.74 -7.21 -5.23
CA THR A 46 -11.82 -5.80 -4.80
C THR A 46 -12.89 -5.62 -3.72
N PHE A 47 -14.05 -6.24 -3.90
CA PHE A 47 -15.19 -6.12 -2.98
C PHE A 47 -14.89 -6.69 -1.58
N TYR A 48 -14.36 -7.92 -1.52
CA TYR A 48 -14.07 -8.54 -0.22
C TYR A 48 -12.88 -7.88 0.47
N SER A 49 -11.81 -7.54 -0.27
CA SER A 49 -10.66 -6.82 0.28
C SER A 49 -11.09 -5.47 0.88
N PHE A 50 -11.92 -4.71 0.18
CA PHE A 50 -12.46 -3.44 0.69
C PHE A 50 -13.28 -3.63 1.97
N ARG A 51 -14.19 -4.61 2.01
CA ARG A 51 -15.02 -4.86 3.18
C ARG A 51 -14.22 -5.27 4.41
N ILE A 52 -13.22 -6.14 4.24
CA ILE A 52 -12.36 -6.56 5.35
C ILE A 52 -11.53 -5.38 5.83
N MET A 53 -10.93 -4.59 4.92
CA MET A 53 -10.17 -3.39 5.25
C MET A 53 -11.01 -2.40 6.08
N VAL A 54 -12.22 -2.10 5.65
CA VAL A 54 -13.15 -1.20 6.36
C VAL A 54 -13.54 -1.78 7.72
N GLY A 55 -13.84 -3.08 7.78
CA GLY A 55 -14.14 -3.76 9.04
C GLY A 55 -12.99 -3.68 10.06
N LEU A 56 -11.75 -3.86 9.60
CA LEU A 56 -10.56 -3.67 10.42
C LEU A 56 -10.39 -2.21 10.87
N GLY A 57 -10.71 -1.25 10.00
CA GLY A 57 -10.73 0.18 10.36
C GLY A 57 -11.69 0.47 11.51
N PHE A 58 -12.90 -0.05 11.49
CA PHE A 58 -13.84 0.06 12.61
C PHE A 58 -13.33 -0.62 13.88
N HIS A 59 -12.72 -1.81 13.75
CA HIS A 59 -12.08 -2.49 14.88
C HIS A 59 -11.02 -1.63 15.55
N PHE A 60 -10.10 -1.01 14.78
CA PHE A 60 -9.07 -0.12 15.32
C PHE A 60 -9.68 1.14 15.96
N GLY A 61 -10.67 1.76 15.31
CA GLY A 61 -11.35 2.93 15.86
C GLY A 61 -11.97 2.64 17.23
N LEU A 62 -12.68 1.51 17.35
CA LEU A 62 -13.27 1.07 18.60
C LEU A 62 -12.21 0.74 19.65
N LEU A 63 -11.16 -0.01 19.26
CA LEU A 63 -10.06 -0.37 20.15
C LEU A 63 -9.39 0.88 20.73
N PHE A 64 -9.03 1.85 19.88
CA PHE A 64 -8.40 3.09 20.33
C PHE A 64 -9.31 3.91 21.25
N LEU A 65 -10.60 3.97 20.96
CA LEU A 65 -11.56 4.65 21.85
C LEU A 65 -11.61 3.99 23.23
N VAL A 66 -11.67 2.66 23.29
CA VAL A 66 -11.70 1.90 24.54
C VAL A 66 -10.38 2.07 25.31
N VAL A 67 -9.24 1.96 24.62
CA VAL A 67 -7.92 2.15 25.22
C VAL A 67 -7.81 3.57 25.79
N LEU A 68 -8.21 4.59 25.03
CA LEU A 68 -8.21 5.98 25.50
C LEU A 68 -9.06 6.16 26.76
N MET A 69 -10.29 5.64 26.77
CA MET A 69 -11.18 5.73 27.94
C MET A 69 -10.61 5.02 29.17
N LEU A 70 -9.94 3.89 29.00
CA LEU A 70 -9.34 3.13 30.10
C LEU A 70 -8.08 3.82 30.63
N THR A 71 -7.29 4.43 29.76
CA THR A 71 -6.10 5.21 30.12
C THR A 71 -6.49 6.45 30.93
N LEU A 72 -7.50 7.21 30.47
CA LEU A 72 -8.00 8.40 31.20
C LEU A 72 -8.58 8.05 32.59
N LYS A 73 -8.93 6.78 32.83
CA LYS A 73 -9.44 6.27 34.10
C LYS A 73 -8.39 5.52 34.93
N ASP A 74 -7.13 5.47 34.52
CA ASP A 74 -6.04 4.70 35.11
C ASP A 74 -6.39 3.23 35.40
N LYS A 75 -7.17 2.62 34.46
CA LYS A 75 -7.68 1.25 34.62
C LYS A 75 -7.15 0.28 33.56
N ILE A 76 -6.29 0.74 32.65
CA ILE A 76 -5.84 -0.05 31.51
C ILE A 76 -5.07 -1.32 31.94
N GLU A 77 -4.22 -1.21 32.96
CA GLU A 77 -3.39 -2.32 33.45
C GLU A 77 -4.21 -3.47 34.04
N LYS A 78 -5.39 -3.15 34.58
CA LYS A 78 -6.31 -4.14 35.17
C LYS A 78 -7.12 -4.90 34.14
N LYS A 79 -7.10 -4.48 32.87
CA LYS A 79 -7.92 -5.07 31.80
C LYS A 79 -7.07 -5.87 30.80
N ARG A 80 -6.56 -7.01 31.25
CA ARG A 80 -5.69 -7.91 30.44
C ARG A 80 -6.32 -8.28 29.09
N PHE A 81 -7.64 -8.44 29.01
CA PHE A 81 -8.32 -8.76 27.75
C PHE A 81 -8.08 -7.67 26.69
N ILE A 82 -8.18 -6.39 27.06
CA ILE A 82 -7.94 -5.27 26.13
C ILE A 82 -6.48 -5.22 25.68
N LEU A 83 -5.53 -5.51 26.58
CA LEU A 83 -4.11 -5.59 26.25
C LEU A 83 -3.80 -6.73 25.26
N TYR A 84 -4.41 -7.91 25.45
CA TYR A 84 -4.30 -9.00 24.47
C TYR A 84 -4.93 -8.66 23.13
N THR A 85 -6.11 -8.01 23.12
CA THR A 85 -6.74 -7.54 21.89
C THR A 85 -5.85 -6.53 21.16
N ALA A 86 -5.25 -5.59 21.89
CA ALA A 86 -4.31 -4.62 21.31
C ALA A 86 -3.07 -5.32 20.72
N LEU A 87 -2.51 -6.30 21.41
CA LEU A 87 -1.37 -7.08 20.92
C LEU A 87 -1.72 -7.83 19.62
N TRP A 88 -2.86 -8.52 19.59
CA TRP A 88 -3.32 -9.23 18.39
C TRP A 88 -3.79 -8.32 17.27
N SER A 89 -4.04 -7.05 17.55
CA SER A 89 -4.36 -6.05 16.54
C SER A 89 -3.15 -5.59 15.72
N ILE A 90 -1.93 -5.81 16.19
CA ILE A 90 -0.70 -5.44 15.46
C ILE A 90 -0.63 -6.13 14.09
N PRO A 91 -0.71 -7.47 13.96
CA PRO A 91 -0.72 -8.11 12.65
C PRO A 91 -1.93 -7.75 11.79
N LEU A 92 -3.08 -7.41 12.39
CA LEU A 92 -4.26 -6.98 11.65
C LEU A 92 -4.05 -5.63 10.94
N ALA A 93 -3.19 -4.75 11.47
CA ALA A 93 -2.83 -3.49 10.82
C ALA A 93 -2.10 -3.74 9.49
N TYR A 94 -1.17 -4.70 9.46
CA TYR A 94 -0.50 -5.11 8.22
C TYR A 94 -1.50 -5.69 7.22
N ILE A 95 -2.38 -6.58 7.67
CA ILE A 95 -3.44 -7.16 6.82
C ILE A 95 -4.33 -6.06 6.24
N ALA A 96 -4.73 -5.06 7.03
CA ALA A 96 -5.53 -3.93 6.55
C ALA A 96 -4.79 -3.11 5.48
N SER A 97 -3.50 -2.88 5.67
CA SER A 97 -2.64 -2.18 4.70
C SER A 97 -2.53 -2.95 3.38
N GLU A 98 -2.25 -4.25 3.44
CA GLU A 98 -2.15 -5.12 2.26
C GLU A 98 -3.48 -5.20 1.50
N LEU A 99 -4.60 -5.33 2.21
CA LEU A 99 -5.93 -5.32 1.59
C LEU A 99 -6.24 -3.97 0.92
N GLY A 100 -5.80 -2.85 1.51
CA GLY A 100 -5.90 -1.53 0.90
C GLY A 100 -5.10 -1.43 -0.40
N TRP A 101 -3.88 -1.98 -0.41
CA TRP A 101 -3.06 -2.07 -1.61
C TRP A 101 -3.72 -2.94 -2.69
N VAL A 102 -4.24 -4.11 -2.32
CA VAL A 102 -4.98 -4.99 -3.25
C VAL A 102 -6.17 -4.25 -3.88
N VAL A 103 -6.96 -3.51 -3.09
CA VAL A 103 -8.08 -2.70 -3.61
C VAL A 103 -7.59 -1.66 -4.61
N ALA A 104 -6.51 -0.97 -4.31
CA ALA A 104 -5.95 0.08 -5.17
C ALA A 104 -5.41 -0.49 -6.49
N GLU A 105 -4.67 -1.59 -6.45
CA GLU A 105 -4.03 -2.17 -7.64
C GLU A 105 -4.98 -3.00 -8.49
N VAL A 106 -5.79 -3.88 -7.87
CA VAL A 106 -6.76 -4.70 -8.60
C VAL A 106 -7.93 -3.84 -9.10
N GLY A 107 -8.38 -2.87 -8.29
CA GLY A 107 -9.47 -1.97 -8.69
C GLY A 107 -9.10 -1.01 -9.82
N ARG A 108 -7.81 -0.75 -10.02
CA ARG A 108 -7.31 0.07 -11.14
C ARG A 108 -7.22 -0.69 -12.45
N GLN A 109 -7.14 -2.01 -12.42
CA GLN A 109 -7.02 -2.81 -13.63
C GLN A 109 -8.20 -2.57 -14.60
N PRO A 110 -7.97 -2.55 -15.92
CA PRO A 110 -6.73 -2.85 -16.62
C PRO A 110 -5.86 -1.61 -16.93
N TRP A 111 -5.92 -0.58 -16.13
CA TRP A 111 -5.27 0.71 -16.38
C TRP A 111 -4.02 0.92 -15.54
N VAL A 112 -2.96 1.46 -16.16
CA VAL A 112 -1.83 2.11 -15.48
C VAL A 112 -2.14 3.60 -15.28
N ILE A 113 -2.64 4.24 -16.35
CA ILE A 113 -3.20 5.60 -16.31
C ILE A 113 -4.62 5.48 -16.87
N GLN A 114 -5.60 5.86 -16.06
CA GLN A 114 -7.02 5.75 -16.41
C GLN A 114 -7.29 6.31 -17.82
N ASP A 115 -7.99 5.55 -18.64
CA ASP A 115 -8.45 5.87 -19.99
C ASP A 115 -7.36 6.13 -21.05
N ILE A 116 -6.09 6.29 -20.65
CA ILE A 116 -4.98 6.67 -21.52
C ILE A 116 -4.01 5.51 -21.75
N LEU A 117 -3.53 4.88 -20.68
CA LEU A 117 -2.50 3.85 -20.78
C LEU A 117 -2.94 2.55 -20.12
N PRO A 118 -3.34 1.56 -20.89
CA PRO A 118 -3.68 0.24 -20.37
C PRO A 118 -2.43 -0.56 -20.00
N THR A 119 -2.57 -1.52 -19.09
CA THR A 119 -1.48 -2.40 -18.61
C THR A 119 -0.85 -3.20 -19.75
N ILE A 120 -1.63 -3.61 -20.74
CA ILE A 120 -1.14 -4.34 -21.93
C ILE A 120 -0.16 -3.51 -22.79
N ALA A 121 -0.28 -2.18 -22.76
CA ALA A 121 0.59 -1.26 -23.51
C ALA A 121 1.76 -0.74 -22.65
N ALA A 122 1.68 -0.87 -21.33
CA ALA A 122 2.67 -0.38 -20.37
C ALA A 122 3.77 -1.39 -20.05
N VAL A 123 3.89 -2.45 -20.85
CA VAL A 123 4.92 -3.48 -20.65
C VAL A 123 6.28 -2.95 -21.10
N SER A 124 7.27 -3.01 -20.19
CA SER A 124 8.65 -2.66 -20.52
C SER A 124 9.33 -3.80 -21.31
N GLN A 125 10.26 -3.42 -22.20
CA GLN A 125 11.03 -4.39 -23.01
C GLN A 125 12.27 -4.92 -22.27
N LEU A 126 12.21 -4.99 -20.93
CA LEU A 126 13.30 -5.53 -20.13
C LEU A 126 13.42 -7.05 -20.28
N LYS A 127 14.66 -7.54 -20.29
CA LYS A 127 14.91 -8.99 -20.30
C LYS A 127 14.44 -9.61 -18.96
N PRO A 128 13.70 -10.73 -18.96
CA PRO A 128 13.24 -11.38 -17.74
C PRO A 128 14.35 -11.68 -16.72
N ALA A 129 15.54 -12.03 -17.19
CA ALA A 129 16.70 -12.29 -16.34
C ALA A 129 17.12 -11.06 -15.51
N SER A 130 17.04 -9.85 -16.07
CA SER A 130 17.38 -8.61 -15.34
C SER A 130 16.42 -8.36 -14.20
N VAL A 131 15.13 -8.61 -14.42
CA VAL A 131 14.09 -8.48 -13.40
C VAL A 131 14.28 -9.52 -12.27
N GLN A 132 14.60 -10.76 -12.63
CA GLN A 132 14.88 -11.83 -11.66
C GLN A 132 16.08 -11.51 -10.77
N VAL A 133 17.19 -11.03 -11.34
CA VAL A 133 18.38 -10.66 -10.56
C VAL A 133 18.03 -9.54 -9.57
N THR A 134 17.32 -8.50 -10.01
CA THR A 134 16.90 -7.40 -9.15
C THR A 134 15.97 -7.89 -8.04
N PHE A 135 15.01 -8.75 -8.37
CA PHE A 135 14.09 -9.33 -7.39
C PHE A 135 14.84 -10.11 -6.29
N TRP A 136 15.74 -11.02 -6.66
CA TRP A 136 16.51 -11.80 -5.69
C TRP A 136 17.45 -10.95 -4.85
N MET A 137 18.06 -9.92 -5.45
CA MET A 137 18.89 -8.97 -4.70
C MET A 137 18.07 -8.26 -3.61
N PHE A 138 16.91 -7.70 -3.94
CA PHE A 138 16.03 -7.07 -2.97
C PHE A 138 15.51 -8.06 -1.94
N PHE A 139 15.13 -9.26 -2.35
CA PHE A 139 14.67 -10.31 -1.43
C PHE A 139 15.72 -10.62 -0.35
N VAL A 140 16.98 -10.80 -0.73
CA VAL A 140 18.08 -11.06 0.22
C VAL A 140 18.29 -9.88 1.16
N ILE A 141 18.36 -8.66 0.62
CA ILE A 141 18.57 -7.45 1.42
C ILE A 141 17.45 -7.25 2.44
N PHE A 142 16.19 -7.29 2.00
CA PHE A 142 15.05 -7.10 2.90
C PHE A 142 14.90 -8.22 3.92
N THR A 143 15.23 -9.46 3.56
CA THR A 143 15.24 -10.58 4.52
C THR A 143 16.30 -10.37 5.58
N ALA A 144 17.50 -9.93 5.22
CA ALA A 144 18.56 -9.63 6.19
C ALA A 144 18.17 -8.48 7.13
N LEU A 145 17.57 -7.41 6.60
CA LEU A 145 17.06 -6.29 7.40
C LEU A 145 15.95 -6.73 8.35
N LEU A 146 15.00 -7.55 7.89
CA LEU A 146 13.92 -8.10 8.71
C LEU A 146 14.47 -8.92 9.89
N ILE A 147 15.47 -9.79 9.64
CA ILE A 147 16.13 -10.57 10.70
C ILE A 147 16.81 -9.65 11.73
N ALA A 148 17.49 -8.60 11.26
CA ALA A 148 18.13 -7.61 12.14
C ALA A 148 17.08 -6.88 12.99
N GLU A 149 15.99 -6.43 12.39
CA GLU A 149 14.88 -5.74 13.07
C GLU A 149 14.25 -6.62 14.15
N ILE A 150 13.90 -7.89 13.81
CA ILE A 150 13.35 -8.84 14.78
C ILE A 150 14.31 -9.07 15.96
N LYS A 151 15.61 -9.19 15.69
CA LYS A 151 16.62 -9.34 16.75
C LYS A 151 16.68 -8.11 17.67
N ILE A 152 16.68 -6.92 17.12
CA ILE A 152 16.69 -5.65 17.87
C ILE A 152 15.43 -5.55 18.73
N MET A 153 14.25 -5.74 18.13
CA MET A 153 12.97 -5.66 18.83
C MET A 153 12.90 -6.68 19.98
N THR A 154 13.23 -7.94 19.71
CA THR A 154 13.21 -8.99 20.76
C THR A 154 14.22 -8.73 21.88
N SER A 155 15.38 -8.15 21.55
CA SER A 155 16.35 -7.73 22.56
C SER A 155 15.81 -6.62 23.46
N GLN A 156 15.15 -5.60 22.87
CA GLN A 156 14.57 -4.49 23.63
C GLN A 156 13.38 -4.94 24.49
N ILE A 157 12.53 -5.81 23.96
CA ILE A 157 11.39 -6.38 24.72
C ILE A 157 11.90 -7.16 25.94
N LYS A 158 12.98 -7.94 25.79
CA LYS A 158 13.59 -8.71 26.91
C LYS A 158 14.21 -7.82 27.97
N LYS A 159 14.74 -6.64 27.62
CA LYS A 159 15.28 -5.68 28.60
C LYS A 159 14.18 -5.05 29.47
N GLY A 160 12.95 -5.04 28.99
CA GLY A 160 11.83 -4.39 29.70
C GLY A 160 11.91 -2.85 29.72
N PRO A 161 10.97 -2.17 30.37
CA PRO A 161 11.05 -0.74 30.60
C PRO A 161 12.28 -0.42 31.46
N ALA A 162 13.06 0.59 31.04
CA ALA A 162 14.18 1.07 31.85
C ALA A 162 13.62 1.48 33.23
N ALA A 163 14.19 0.93 34.30
CA ALA A 163 13.94 1.46 35.64
C ALA A 163 14.34 2.94 35.59
N GLU A 164 13.43 3.85 35.93
CA GLU A 164 13.78 5.24 36.16
C GLU A 164 14.92 5.27 37.15
N ASP A 165 16.08 5.71 36.70
CA ASP A 165 17.27 5.87 37.53
C ASP A 165 16.97 7.05 38.48
N ASN A 166 16.51 6.73 39.68
CA ASN A 166 16.26 7.70 40.76
C ASN A 166 17.58 8.27 41.31
N SER A 167 18.59 8.45 40.48
CA SER A 167 19.88 9.04 40.83
C SER A 167 19.97 10.54 40.49
N THR A 168 18.91 11.30 40.77
CA THR A 168 18.99 12.76 40.88
C THR A 168 18.44 13.22 42.20
N GLU A 169 19.00 12.72 43.32
CA GLU A 169 18.98 13.54 44.54
C GLU A 169 20.01 14.65 44.36
N PRO A 170 19.59 15.92 44.45
CA PRO A 170 20.54 17.03 44.50
C PRO A 170 21.23 16.98 45.87
N GLU A 171 22.51 16.72 45.85
CA GLU A 171 23.45 16.83 46.97
C GLU A 171 23.66 18.32 47.34
N THR A 172 22.61 18.97 47.94
CA THR A 172 22.72 20.31 48.47
C THR A 172 21.93 20.44 49.76
N ALA A 173 22.44 19.81 50.84
CA ALA A 173 22.13 20.23 52.19
C ALA A 173 23.11 19.59 53.21
N LYS A 174 24.39 19.96 53.11
CA LYS A 174 25.30 19.92 54.24
C LYS A 174 26.27 21.09 54.13
N ASN A 175 25.88 22.24 54.72
CA ASN A 175 26.74 23.18 55.40
C ASN A 175 25.89 24.01 56.33
#